data_d8410a3e803226b546d7132b4da0697c
#
_entry.id   d8410a3e803226b546d7132b4da0697c
#
_cell.length_a   1.000
_cell.length_b   1.000
_cell.length_c   1.000
_cell.angle_alpha   90.00
_cell.angle_beta   90.00
_cell.angle_gamma   90.00
#
_symmetry.space_group_name_H-M   'P 1'
#
loop_
_entity.id
_entity.type
_entity.pdbx_description
1 polymer ?
#
loop_
_entity_poly.entity_id
_entity_poly.type
_entity_poly.pdbx_seq_one_letter_code
_entity_poly.pdbx_strand_id
1 'polypeptide(L)'
;MFKPQQCALLVSLACAGQAYAANVPEFAGDPVVVTAGRVAQPLSRTLADATVVTREEIEESGAQTLQQVLSRQAAVSIASNGGPGSASSIYIRGNKDSHTVVLVDGVRIYSATLGTTTIQNIPLAQIERIEILRGPASSLYGADAIGGVIQIFTRKGEGEPRWNAGVEFGSRGTGKLSAGVAGKSGSTAYSLQFSHAQSDGFSATNSRNTDYYNPDNDGYRNDSYAASLTQTLSPGHDLTVRLFQTFAEADIDYTNAWKGQDRSKSRLTGQSVESKNRFNDVWTSTLRFARSQDKSEEFHNGDFDRRTSFFQTTQNEWQWQNDLSTKLGVFILGASHLDQKIASDGTYTKNSRTTNAGFVSYQLELGKHLLQASLRNDHDDQFGGKMTGKAGYGYRFADGWLARVGYGTGYKAPSFNDLYYPDSGNPNLKPESSKNTELALQYRKDGRSASLTLFQNKVEQLIQWAQTNPADSNSWRPSNVDRATIRGLSLEAAAQWLSIDWQGNLTLMDARDDKTGSWLANRPRQSASVSAAKQWEKWTLGAEQQVASRRAGDATNSEAKALHGYGVTNFFANYRFAKNWTATARADNLFNREYETAYGYNTGGLGVFLGVRFSQ
;
A
#
# COMPACT_ATOMS: atom_id res chain seq x y z
N MET A 1 -15.69 13.84 -21.02
CA MET A 1 -14.96 15.04 -21.46
C MET A 1 -15.30 16.16 -20.49
N PHE A 2 -14.50 16.38 -19.44
CA PHE A 2 -14.70 17.51 -18.54
C PHE A 2 -14.25 18.78 -19.26
N LYS A 3 -15.10 19.81 -19.29
CA LYS A 3 -14.75 21.11 -19.87
C LYS A 3 -13.67 21.77 -18.98
N PRO A 4 -12.66 22.46 -19.55
CA PRO A 4 -11.55 23.06 -18.77
C PRO A 4 -11.97 24.08 -17.72
N GLN A 5 -13.19 24.56 -17.73
CA GLN A 5 -13.71 25.52 -16.75
C GLN A 5 -13.99 24.94 -15.34
N GLN A 6 -14.08 23.63 -15.18
CA GLN A 6 -14.31 23.00 -13.86
C GLN A 6 -13.02 22.73 -13.08
N CYS A 7 -11.86 22.68 -13.73
CA CYS A 7 -10.58 22.53 -13.04
C CYS A 7 -10.05 23.85 -12.43
N ALA A 8 -10.47 25.00 -12.94
CA ALA A 8 -10.03 26.31 -12.45
C ALA A 8 -10.60 26.68 -11.06
N LEU A 9 -11.73 26.10 -10.68
CA LEU A 9 -12.40 26.40 -9.41
C LEU A 9 -11.71 25.75 -8.18
N LEU A 10 -10.99 24.66 -8.36
CA LEU A 10 -10.29 23.96 -7.27
C LEU A 10 -8.92 24.55 -6.92
N VAL A 11 -8.29 25.27 -7.85
CA VAL A 11 -6.98 25.90 -7.63
C VAL A 11 -7.10 27.27 -7.00
N SER A 12 -8.22 27.99 -7.20
CA SER A 12 -8.42 29.34 -6.67
C SER A 12 -8.84 29.40 -5.20
N LEU A 13 -9.24 28.27 -4.57
CA LEU A 13 -9.61 28.23 -3.15
C LEU A 13 -8.42 28.14 -2.18
N ALA A 14 -7.23 27.85 -2.66
CA ALA A 14 -6.05 27.65 -1.81
C ALA A 14 -5.30 28.93 -1.42
N CYS A 15 -5.59 30.08 -2.04
CA CYS A 15 -4.76 31.29 -1.90
C CYS A 15 -5.39 32.51 -1.18
N ALA A 16 -6.64 32.44 -0.75
CA ALA A 16 -7.30 33.60 -0.12
C ALA A 16 -7.85 33.29 1.28
N GLY A 17 -7.10 33.59 2.32
CA GLY A 17 -7.56 33.46 3.70
C GLY A 17 -6.60 34.08 4.71
N GLN A 18 -6.77 35.33 5.03
CA GLN A 18 -6.19 35.94 6.23
C GLN A 18 -6.94 35.48 7.49
N ALA A 19 -6.17 35.27 8.54
CA ALA A 19 -6.48 34.62 9.78
C ALA A 19 -7.56 35.23 10.66
N TYR A 20 -8.39 34.39 11.26
CA TYR A 20 -8.91 34.58 12.61
C TYR A 20 -8.47 33.39 13.46
N ALA A 21 -7.69 33.67 14.50
CA ALA A 21 -7.25 32.66 15.46
C ALA A 21 -8.42 32.30 16.39
N ALA A 22 -9.04 31.16 16.17
CA ALA A 22 -9.82 30.47 17.18
C ALA A 22 -9.04 29.21 17.58
N ASN A 23 -9.10 28.81 18.86
CA ASN A 23 -8.38 27.71 19.45
C ASN A 23 -8.42 26.48 18.53
N VAL A 24 -7.32 26.26 17.84
CA VAL A 24 -7.07 25.08 17.01
C VAL A 24 -6.78 23.94 17.99
N PRO A 25 -7.48 22.78 17.94
CA PRO A 25 -6.98 21.60 18.62
C PRO A 25 -5.55 21.39 18.13
N GLU A 26 -4.59 21.24 19.06
CA GLU A 26 -3.24 20.81 18.71
C GLU A 26 -3.36 19.54 17.88
N PHE A 27 -3.18 19.63 16.56
CA PHE A 27 -2.86 18.46 15.77
C PHE A 27 -1.59 17.90 16.38
N ALA A 28 -1.71 16.73 16.97
CA ALA A 28 -0.61 16.00 17.59
C ALA A 28 0.60 16.07 16.68
N GLY A 29 1.72 16.52 17.20
CA GLY A 29 2.98 16.91 16.57
C GLY A 29 3.31 16.26 15.22
N ASP A 30 4.28 16.80 14.53
CA ASP A 30 4.73 16.36 13.20
C ASP A 30 4.84 14.81 13.14
N PRO A 31 4.07 14.10 12.28
CA PRO A 31 4.03 12.65 12.26
C PRO A 31 5.43 12.05 12.08
N VAL A 32 5.72 11.01 12.85
CA VAL A 32 7.00 10.31 12.74
C VAL A 32 6.90 9.23 11.66
N VAL A 33 7.83 9.28 10.71
CA VAL A 33 7.99 8.27 9.65
C VAL A 33 9.27 7.48 9.87
N VAL A 34 9.20 6.17 9.71
CA VAL A 34 10.36 5.25 9.77
C VAL A 34 10.76 4.80 8.37
N THR A 35 9.77 4.54 7.50
CA THR A 35 9.97 3.94 6.17
C THR A 35 10.87 4.77 5.26
N ALA A 36 10.82 6.09 5.36
CA ALA A 36 11.57 6.98 4.46
C ALA A 36 13.08 6.91 4.62
N GLY A 37 13.57 6.56 5.81
CA GLY A 37 15.01 6.53 6.11
C GLY A 37 15.46 5.35 6.95
N ARG A 38 14.58 4.37 7.25
CA ARG A 38 14.81 3.26 8.19
C ARG A 38 15.10 3.67 9.64
N VAL A 39 15.03 4.95 9.94
CA VAL A 39 15.15 5.54 11.27
C VAL A 39 13.96 6.44 11.51
N ALA A 40 13.44 6.44 12.73
CA ALA A 40 12.34 7.31 13.12
C ALA A 40 12.74 8.78 13.00
N GLN A 41 12.02 9.54 12.18
CA GLN A 41 12.25 10.97 11.97
C GLN A 41 10.92 11.70 11.74
N PRO A 42 10.81 12.98 12.09
CA PRO A 42 9.66 13.79 11.75
C PRO A 42 9.44 13.86 10.23
N LEU A 43 8.19 13.83 9.79
CA LEU A 43 7.84 13.88 8.37
C LEU A 43 8.34 15.18 7.70
N SER A 44 8.39 16.30 8.44
CA SER A 44 8.93 17.59 8.00
C SER A 44 10.45 17.59 7.72
N ARG A 45 11.16 16.57 8.17
CA ARG A 45 12.61 16.37 7.92
C ARG A 45 12.90 15.37 6.82
N THR A 46 11.85 14.76 6.27
CA THR A 46 11.98 13.71 5.26
C THR A 46 12.16 14.31 3.87
N LEU A 47 13.25 13.90 3.18
CA LEU A 47 13.49 14.26 1.79
C LEU A 47 12.79 13.34 0.79
N ALA A 48 12.22 12.24 1.25
CA ALA A 48 11.42 11.36 0.42
C ALA A 48 9.96 11.83 0.35
N ASP A 49 9.26 11.48 -0.73
CA ASP A 49 7.82 11.66 -0.82
C ASP A 49 7.12 10.58 0.01
N ALA A 50 6.68 10.95 1.20
CA ALA A 50 6.09 10.04 2.16
C ALA A 50 4.79 10.61 2.73
N THR A 51 3.83 9.72 2.97
CA THR A 51 2.58 10.00 3.68
C THR A 51 2.44 9.05 4.85
N VAL A 52 1.97 9.54 5.97
CA VAL A 52 1.57 8.75 7.13
C VAL A 52 0.06 8.87 7.25
N VAL A 53 -0.64 7.74 7.25
CA VAL A 53 -2.07 7.66 7.55
C VAL A 53 -2.20 7.10 8.95
N THR A 54 -2.71 7.90 9.87
CA THR A 54 -2.80 7.55 11.30
C THR A 54 -4.03 6.70 11.61
N ARG A 55 -4.09 6.15 12.81
CA ARG A 55 -5.25 5.40 13.29
C ARG A 55 -6.51 6.26 13.29
N GLU A 56 -6.40 7.48 13.78
CA GLU A 56 -7.50 8.44 13.82
C GLU A 56 -8.03 8.72 12.43
N GLU A 57 -7.15 8.98 11.46
CA GLU A 57 -7.54 9.20 10.06
C GLU A 57 -8.23 7.97 9.45
N ILE A 58 -7.75 6.76 9.74
CA ILE A 58 -8.40 5.51 9.31
C ILE A 58 -9.81 5.42 9.89
N GLU A 59 -9.98 5.68 11.20
CA GLU A 59 -11.26 5.58 11.90
C GLU A 59 -12.26 6.65 11.50
N GLU A 60 -11.79 7.87 11.25
CA GLU A 60 -12.62 9.00 10.86
C GLU A 60 -12.95 8.99 9.37
N SER A 61 -12.11 8.38 8.55
CA SER A 61 -12.33 8.32 7.10
C SER A 61 -13.53 7.46 6.70
N GLY A 62 -14.03 6.62 7.60
CA GLY A 62 -15.07 5.64 7.30
C GLY A 62 -14.63 4.57 6.28
N ALA A 63 -13.35 4.38 5.97
CA ALA A 63 -12.88 3.36 5.05
C ALA A 63 -13.19 1.94 5.56
N GLN A 64 -13.62 1.06 4.65
CA GLN A 64 -13.99 -0.31 4.96
C GLN A 64 -12.85 -1.30 4.73
N THR A 65 -11.93 -0.95 3.84
CA THR A 65 -10.85 -1.82 3.40
C THR A 65 -9.54 -1.03 3.28
N LEU A 66 -8.41 -1.74 3.34
CA LEU A 66 -7.09 -1.14 3.11
C LEU A 66 -6.99 -0.51 1.71
N GLN A 67 -7.60 -1.15 0.70
CA GLN A 67 -7.63 -0.61 -0.67
C GLN A 67 -8.31 0.76 -0.72
N GLN A 68 -9.41 0.96 0.01
CA GLN A 68 -10.08 2.27 0.07
C GLN A 68 -9.20 3.33 0.73
N VAL A 69 -8.49 3.00 1.82
CA VAL A 69 -7.54 3.92 2.45
C VAL A 69 -6.43 4.32 1.49
N LEU A 70 -5.86 3.34 0.79
CA LEU A 70 -4.76 3.55 -0.16
C LEU A 70 -5.19 4.33 -1.40
N SER A 71 -6.39 4.06 -1.95
CA SER A 71 -6.92 4.75 -3.15
C SER A 71 -7.18 6.25 -2.94
N ARG A 72 -7.28 6.68 -1.68
CA ARG A 72 -7.43 8.08 -1.27
C ARG A 72 -6.11 8.84 -1.25
N GLN A 73 -4.99 8.15 -1.43
CA GLN A 73 -3.67 8.78 -1.34
C GLN A 73 -3.22 9.27 -2.72
N ALA A 74 -2.53 10.41 -2.77
CA ALA A 74 -2.03 10.95 -4.03
C ALA A 74 -1.10 9.96 -4.74
N ALA A 75 -1.21 9.91 -6.04
CA ALA A 75 -0.42 9.04 -6.92
C ALA A 75 -0.48 7.54 -6.57
N VAL A 76 -1.53 7.12 -5.86
CA VAL A 76 -1.87 5.71 -5.62
C VAL A 76 -3.18 5.40 -6.34
N SER A 77 -3.20 4.35 -7.14
CA SER A 77 -4.42 3.83 -7.76
C SER A 77 -4.53 2.33 -7.54
N ILE A 78 -5.77 1.87 -7.42
CA ILE A 78 -6.10 0.46 -7.19
C ILE A 78 -6.92 -0.04 -8.37
N ALA A 79 -6.58 -1.22 -8.87
CA ALA A 79 -7.46 -2.01 -9.72
C ALA A 79 -7.87 -3.28 -8.96
N SER A 80 -9.17 -3.56 -8.89
CA SER A 80 -9.73 -4.72 -8.20
C SER A 80 -10.50 -5.58 -9.18
N ASN A 81 -10.35 -6.89 -9.03
CA ASN A 81 -11.06 -7.89 -9.82
C ASN A 81 -12.37 -8.33 -9.14
N GLY A 82 -13.12 -7.36 -8.60
CA GLY A 82 -14.43 -7.60 -7.99
C GLY A 82 -14.58 -7.11 -6.57
N GLY A 83 -15.33 -7.87 -5.77
CA GLY A 83 -15.76 -7.54 -4.42
C GLY A 83 -14.70 -7.70 -3.32
N PRO A 84 -15.12 -7.77 -2.05
CA PRO A 84 -14.22 -8.06 -0.93
C PRO A 84 -13.45 -9.35 -1.15
N GLY A 85 -12.14 -9.37 -0.82
CA GLY A 85 -11.28 -10.54 -0.99
C GLY A 85 -10.74 -10.78 -2.40
N SER A 86 -11.31 -10.14 -3.42
CA SER A 86 -10.83 -10.28 -4.81
C SER A 86 -9.44 -9.67 -4.98
N ALA A 87 -8.66 -10.27 -5.89
CA ALA A 87 -7.32 -9.82 -6.21
C ALA A 87 -7.29 -8.32 -6.56
N SER A 88 -6.33 -7.61 -5.99
CA SER A 88 -6.20 -6.17 -6.15
C SER A 88 -4.77 -5.77 -6.44
N SER A 89 -4.57 -4.95 -7.45
CA SER A 89 -3.28 -4.41 -7.85
C SER A 89 -3.11 -2.97 -7.37
N ILE A 90 -1.94 -2.64 -6.81
CA ILE A 90 -1.58 -1.30 -6.34
C ILE A 90 -0.60 -0.67 -7.33
N TYR A 91 -0.91 0.52 -7.80
CA TYR A 91 -0.03 1.30 -8.69
C TYR A 91 0.40 2.57 -7.97
N ILE A 92 1.67 2.64 -7.53
CA ILE A 92 2.26 3.86 -6.97
C ILE A 92 2.95 4.63 -8.09
N ARG A 93 2.54 5.88 -8.30
CA ARG A 93 3.03 6.72 -9.42
C ARG A 93 2.98 5.98 -10.76
N GLY A 94 1.92 5.17 -11.00
CA GLY A 94 1.73 4.39 -12.23
C GLY A 94 2.70 3.23 -12.45
N ASN A 95 3.60 2.94 -11.54
CA ASN A 95 4.44 1.76 -11.59
C ASN A 95 3.59 0.50 -11.39
N LYS A 96 4.06 -0.64 -11.90
CA LYS A 96 3.38 -1.93 -11.80
C LYS A 96 3.18 -2.32 -10.33
N ASP A 97 2.14 -3.08 -10.03
CA ASP A 97 1.86 -3.62 -8.69
C ASP A 97 3.06 -4.36 -8.09
N SER A 98 3.73 -5.17 -8.90
CA SER A 98 4.94 -5.89 -8.54
C SER A 98 6.19 -4.99 -8.29
N HIS A 99 6.07 -3.67 -8.46
CA HIS A 99 7.09 -2.67 -8.15
C HIS A 99 6.90 -2.03 -6.77
N THR A 100 5.97 -2.55 -5.96
CA THR A 100 5.65 -2.02 -4.63
C THR A 100 5.97 -3.06 -3.58
N VAL A 101 6.85 -2.71 -2.65
CA VAL A 101 7.12 -3.54 -1.47
C VAL A 101 6.07 -3.24 -0.40
N VAL A 102 5.42 -4.26 0.11
CA VAL A 102 4.50 -4.14 1.24
C VAL A 102 5.09 -4.87 2.45
N LEU A 103 5.08 -4.17 3.58
CA LEU A 103 5.59 -4.68 4.85
C LEU A 103 4.49 -4.60 5.92
N VAL A 104 4.40 -5.61 6.77
CA VAL A 104 3.64 -5.55 8.03
C VAL A 104 4.62 -5.66 9.17
N ASP A 105 4.70 -4.63 10.01
CA ASP A 105 5.68 -4.50 11.11
C ASP A 105 7.13 -4.79 10.69
N GLY A 106 7.47 -4.38 9.46
CA GLY A 106 8.79 -4.59 8.86
C GLY A 106 9.01 -5.98 8.26
N VAL A 107 8.06 -6.90 8.35
CA VAL A 107 8.11 -8.20 7.67
C VAL A 107 7.60 -8.03 6.24
N ARG A 108 8.41 -8.39 5.26
CA ARG A 108 8.01 -8.37 3.84
C ARG A 108 6.92 -9.41 3.60
N ILE A 109 5.76 -8.97 3.13
CA ILE A 109 4.65 -9.82 2.69
C ILE A 109 4.58 -9.78 1.17
N TYR A 110 4.81 -10.92 0.51
CA TYR A 110 5.05 -10.92 -0.92
C TYR A 110 4.94 -12.34 -1.49
N SER A 111 4.25 -12.50 -2.61
CA SER A 111 4.23 -13.72 -3.39
C SER A 111 5.39 -13.73 -4.39
N ALA A 112 6.41 -14.53 -4.17
CA ALA A 112 7.53 -14.64 -5.11
C ALA A 112 7.13 -15.34 -6.42
N THR A 113 6.02 -16.07 -6.44
CA THR A 113 5.45 -16.67 -7.66
C THR A 113 4.88 -15.60 -8.58
N LEU A 114 4.03 -14.70 -8.05
CA LEU A 114 3.35 -13.66 -8.83
C LEU A 114 4.12 -12.34 -8.86
N GLY A 115 4.96 -12.09 -7.87
CA GLY A 115 5.63 -10.81 -7.71
C GLY A 115 4.75 -9.72 -7.10
N THR A 116 3.64 -10.06 -6.43
CA THR A 116 2.64 -9.14 -5.88
C THR A 116 2.34 -9.42 -4.42
N THR A 117 1.50 -8.60 -3.79
CA THR A 117 1.11 -8.75 -2.39
C THR A 117 -0.42 -8.80 -2.25
N THR A 118 -0.91 -9.74 -1.46
CA THR A 118 -2.33 -9.97 -1.16
C THR A 118 -2.84 -8.97 -0.10
N ILE A 119 -2.96 -7.70 -0.46
CA ILE A 119 -3.35 -6.61 0.47
C ILE A 119 -4.83 -6.64 0.85
N GLN A 120 -5.69 -7.23 0.03
CA GLN A 120 -7.14 -7.24 0.20
C GLN A 120 -7.59 -7.96 1.47
N ASN A 121 -6.71 -8.79 2.04
CA ASN A 121 -7.01 -9.58 3.23
C ASN A 121 -6.45 -8.98 4.53
N ILE A 122 -5.86 -7.78 4.50
CA ILE A 122 -5.31 -7.11 5.68
C ILE A 122 -6.40 -6.25 6.32
N PRO A 123 -6.87 -6.58 7.54
CA PRO A 123 -7.99 -5.87 8.17
C PRO A 123 -7.57 -4.53 8.76
N LEU A 124 -8.34 -3.47 8.51
CA LEU A 124 -8.10 -2.14 9.07
C LEU A 124 -8.15 -2.09 10.60
N ALA A 125 -8.92 -2.97 11.24
CA ALA A 125 -9.09 -2.99 12.69
C ALA A 125 -7.76 -3.21 13.46
N GLN A 126 -6.80 -3.90 12.83
CA GLN A 126 -5.50 -4.22 13.44
C GLN A 126 -4.41 -3.18 13.15
N ILE A 127 -4.68 -2.23 12.24
CA ILE A 127 -3.70 -1.24 11.78
C ILE A 127 -3.65 -0.05 12.74
N GLU A 128 -2.46 0.32 13.19
CA GLU A 128 -2.18 1.54 13.94
C GLU A 128 -1.90 2.72 13.00
N ARG A 129 -1.05 2.51 12.00
CA ARG A 129 -0.76 3.49 10.95
C ARG A 129 -0.23 2.83 9.70
N ILE A 130 -0.32 3.56 8.59
CA ILE A 130 0.22 3.17 7.30
C ILE A 130 1.22 4.25 6.86
N GLU A 131 2.43 3.86 6.51
CA GLU A 131 3.42 4.74 5.91
C GLU A 131 3.57 4.38 4.42
N ILE A 132 3.40 5.36 3.55
CA ILE A 132 3.50 5.20 2.10
C ILE A 132 4.68 6.02 1.62
N LEU A 133 5.70 5.34 1.09
CA LEU A 133 6.85 5.95 0.47
C LEU A 133 6.72 5.82 -1.05
N ARG A 134 6.75 6.95 -1.77
CA ARG A 134 6.61 7.00 -3.22
C ARG A 134 7.98 7.19 -3.89
N GLY A 135 8.15 6.55 -5.05
CA GLY A 135 9.40 6.53 -5.81
C GLY A 135 10.41 5.49 -5.31
N PRO A 136 11.57 5.36 -5.98
CA PRO A 136 12.49 4.27 -5.72
C PRO A 136 13.00 4.24 -4.28
N ALA A 137 12.93 3.07 -3.69
CA ALA A 137 13.41 2.78 -2.35
C ALA A 137 14.32 1.54 -2.31
N SER A 138 14.75 1.05 -3.48
CA SER A 138 15.60 -0.16 -3.56
C SER A 138 16.93 -0.01 -2.82
N SER A 139 17.47 1.19 -2.71
CA SER A 139 18.69 1.46 -1.91
C SER A 139 18.52 1.25 -0.40
N LEU A 140 17.27 1.13 0.08
CA LEU A 140 16.96 0.82 1.47
C LEU A 140 16.32 -0.58 1.61
N TYR A 141 15.38 -0.93 0.71
CA TYR A 141 14.52 -2.11 0.84
C TYR A 141 14.87 -3.24 -0.15
N GLY A 142 15.86 -3.04 -1.03
CA GLY A 142 16.28 -4.04 -2.02
C GLY A 142 15.35 -4.14 -3.23
N ALA A 143 15.30 -5.31 -3.83
CA ALA A 143 14.48 -5.59 -5.00
C ALA A 143 12.99 -5.23 -4.77
N ASP A 144 12.28 -4.97 -5.87
CA ASP A 144 10.83 -4.74 -5.96
C ASP A 144 10.36 -3.33 -5.51
N ALA A 145 11.24 -2.49 -4.91
CA ALA A 145 10.91 -1.13 -4.47
C ALA A 145 11.16 -0.06 -5.54
N ILE A 146 10.71 -0.30 -6.79
CA ILE A 146 10.80 0.65 -7.91
C ILE A 146 9.76 1.76 -7.78
N GLY A 147 8.50 1.38 -7.50
CA GLY A 147 7.36 2.29 -7.37
C GLY A 147 7.27 2.91 -5.99
N GLY A 148 7.59 2.16 -4.96
CA GLY A 148 7.53 2.60 -3.58
C GLY A 148 7.49 1.49 -2.56
N VAL A 149 7.19 1.89 -1.31
CA VAL A 149 7.02 1.00 -0.16
C VAL A 149 5.75 1.38 0.58
N ILE A 150 4.95 0.41 0.95
CA ILE A 150 3.84 0.55 1.88
C ILE A 150 4.20 -0.22 3.14
N GLN A 151 4.34 0.47 4.26
CA GLN A 151 4.58 -0.16 5.54
C GLN A 151 3.39 0.00 6.45
N ILE A 152 2.83 -1.12 6.88
CA ILE A 152 1.70 -1.23 7.77
C ILE A 152 2.23 -1.54 9.15
N PHE A 153 1.85 -0.74 10.12
CA PHE A 153 2.16 -0.98 11.53
C PHE A 153 0.90 -1.45 12.23
N THR A 154 0.99 -2.58 12.91
CA THR A 154 -0.08 -3.07 13.77
C THR A 154 -0.06 -2.37 15.13
N ARG A 155 -1.16 -2.48 15.88
CA ARG A 155 -1.28 -1.87 17.22
C ARG A 155 -0.19 -2.39 18.15
N LYS A 156 0.40 -1.47 18.91
CA LYS A 156 1.44 -1.75 19.91
C LYS A 156 0.95 -1.53 21.32
N GLY A 157 1.58 -2.20 22.28
CA GLY A 157 1.34 -1.95 23.69
C GLY A 157 2.07 -0.71 24.17
N GLU A 158 1.32 0.30 24.61
CA GLU A 158 1.85 1.53 25.21
C GLU A 158 0.97 1.95 26.39
N GLY A 159 1.60 2.44 27.47
CA GLY A 159 0.87 2.92 28.64
C GLY A 159 0.05 1.82 29.34
N GLU A 160 -1.00 2.24 30.04
CA GLU A 160 -1.92 1.31 30.72
C GLU A 160 -2.70 0.45 29.70
N PRO A 161 -3.12 -0.78 30.12
CA PRO A 161 -3.91 -1.65 29.25
C PRO A 161 -5.18 -0.97 28.75
N ARG A 162 -5.35 -0.96 27.42
CA ARG A 162 -6.51 -0.41 26.74
C ARG A 162 -7.19 -1.49 25.92
N TRP A 163 -8.50 -1.54 25.99
CA TRP A 163 -9.34 -2.47 25.25
C TRP A 163 -9.98 -1.76 24.07
N ASN A 164 -10.10 -2.47 22.98
CA ASN A 164 -10.88 -2.04 21.83
C ASN A 164 -11.79 -3.18 21.37
N ALA A 165 -12.99 -2.83 20.93
CA ALA A 165 -13.93 -3.76 20.32
C ALA A 165 -14.76 -3.02 19.26
N GLY A 166 -15.26 -3.73 18.26
CA GLY A 166 -16.12 -3.15 17.23
C GLY A 166 -16.99 -4.20 16.59
N VAL A 167 -18.23 -3.82 16.28
CA VAL A 167 -19.15 -4.60 15.44
C VAL A 167 -19.69 -3.69 14.34
N GLU A 168 -19.85 -4.23 13.15
CA GLU A 168 -20.42 -3.53 12.00
C GLU A 168 -21.28 -4.49 11.19
N PHE A 169 -22.42 -4.01 10.72
CA PHE A 169 -23.32 -4.71 9.82
C PHE A 169 -23.69 -3.80 8.65
N GLY A 170 -23.98 -4.36 7.50
CA GLY A 170 -24.32 -3.54 6.35
C GLY A 170 -24.80 -4.31 5.14
N SER A 171 -24.87 -3.58 4.05
CA SER A 171 -25.28 -4.10 2.74
C SER A 171 -24.52 -5.35 2.34
N ARG A 172 -25.12 -6.19 1.52
CA ARG A 172 -24.54 -7.44 0.99
C ARG A 172 -24.17 -8.46 2.09
N GLY A 173 -25.03 -8.59 3.12
CA GLY A 173 -24.76 -9.51 4.22
C GLY A 173 -23.46 -9.22 4.98
N THR A 174 -22.92 -7.99 4.87
CA THR A 174 -21.65 -7.65 5.53
C THR A 174 -21.80 -7.68 7.04
N GLY A 175 -20.93 -8.43 7.70
CA GLY A 175 -20.74 -8.47 9.14
C GLY A 175 -19.26 -8.39 9.49
N LYS A 176 -18.89 -7.52 10.43
CA LYS A 176 -17.53 -7.43 10.95
C LYS A 176 -17.51 -7.41 12.47
N LEU A 177 -16.54 -8.10 13.05
CA LEU A 177 -16.25 -8.12 14.47
C LEU A 177 -14.76 -7.87 14.68
N SER A 178 -14.41 -7.05 15.65
CA SER A 178 -13.02 -6.88 16.07
C SER A 178 -12.94 -6.77 17.58
N ALA A 179 -11.85 -7.27 18.14
CA ALA A 179 -11.55 -7.13 19.57
C ALA A 179 -10.04 -7.12 19.77
N GLY A 180 -9.59 -6.39 20.78
CA GLY A 180 -8.17 -6.35 21.10
C GLY A 180 -7.87 -5.74 22.46
N VAL A 181 -6.65 -5.97 22.90
CA VAL A 181 -6.05 -5.37 24.07
C VAL A 181 -4.61 -5.01 23.78
N ALA A 182 -4.18 -3.83 24.20
CA ALA A 182 -2.81 -3.39 24.10
C ALA A 182 -2.43 -2.60 25.35
N GLY A 183 -1.19 -2.77 25.85
CA GLY A 183 -0.75 -2.08 27.06
C GLY A 183 0.66 -2.45 27.45
N LYS A 184 1.11 -1.86 28.56
CA LYS A 184 2.41 -2.14 29.17
C LYS A 184 2.23 -2.45 30.65
N SER A 185 2.90 -3.48 31.13
CA SER A 185 2.98 -3.85 32.54
C SER A 185 4.45 -4.01 32.91
N GLY A 186 4.97 -3.12 33.78
CA GLY A 186 6.39 -3.09 34.09
C GLY A 186 7.27 -2.89 32.86
N SER A 187 8.15 -3.85 32.60
CA SER A 187 9.06 -3.85 31.42
C SER A 187 8.50 -4.56 30.20
N THR A 188 7.24 -5.06 30.25
CA THR A 188 6.62 -5.85 29.19
C THR A 188 5.50 -5.05 28.52
N ALA A 189 5.64 -4.75 27.24
CA ALA A 189 4.57 -4.21 26.40
C ALA A 189 3.98 -5.32 25.54
N TYR A 190 2.64 -5.33 25.38
CA TYR A 190 1.92 -6.38 24.67
C TYR A 190 0.75 -5.83 23.88
N SER A 191 0.41 -6.48 22.77
CA SER A 191 -0.82 -6.25 22.02
C SER A 191 -1.33 -7.58 21.48
N LEU A 192 -2.65 -7.78 21.57
CA LEU A 192 -3.37 -8.90 20.97
C LEU A 192 -4.59 -8.33 20.26
N GLN A 193 -4.75 -8.65 18.99
CA GLN A 193 -5.83 -8.17 18.13
C GLN A 193 -6.42 -9.35 17.36
N PHE A 194 -7.74 -9.36 17.27
CA PHE A 194 -8.54 -10.29 16.49
C PHE A 194 -9.51 -9.51 15.61
N SER A 195 -9.77 -10.00 14.41
CA SER A 195 -10.87 -9.52 13.57
C SER A 195 -11.46 -10.65 12.74
N HIS A 196 -12.78 -10.58 12.58
CA HIS A 196 -13.57 -11.41 11.67
C HIS A 196 -14.35 -10.50 10.73
N ALA A 197 -14.41 -10.84 9.45
CA ALA A 197 -15.24 -10.16 8.46
C ALA A 197 -15.87 -11.19 7.53
N GLN A 198 -17.12 -10.95 7.17
CA GLN A 198 -17.85 -11.73 6.16
C GLN A 198 -18.74 -10.83 5.31
N SER A 199 -19.04 -11.26 4.09
CA SER A 199 -20.00 -10.60 3.19
C SER A 199 -20.53 -11.64 2.19
N ASP A 200 -21.79 -11.51 1.80
CA ASP A 200 -22.35 -12.28 0.68
C ASP A 200 -21.84 -11.76 -0.67
N GLY A 201 -21.19 -10.59 -0.68
CA GLY A 201 -20.57 -10.00 -1.86
C GLY A 201 -21.56 -9.52 -2.92
N PHE A 202 -21.10 -9.53 -4.15
CA PHE A 202 -21.84 -9.24 -5.38
C PHE A 202 -21.07 -9.91 -6.53
N SER A 203 -21.71 -10.10 -7.70
CA SER A 203 -21.02 -10.70 -8.87
C SER A 203 -19.75 -9.92 -9.20
N ALA A 204 -18.58 -10.59 -9.11
CA ALA A 204 -17.27 -9.98 -9.37
C ALA A 204 -17.15 -9.55 -10.82
N THR A 205 -17.66 -10.34 -11.76
CA THR A 205 -17.56 -10.07 -13.19
C THR A 205 -18.87 -9.49 -13.76
N ASN A 206 -18.77 -8.86 -14.92
CA ASN A 206 -19.92 -8.39 -15.70
C ASN A 206 -19.85 -8.91 -17.15
N SER A 207 -20.91 -8.67 -17.93
CA SER A 207 -21.04 -9.18 -19.31
C SER A 207 -19.96 -8.74 -20.30
N ARG A 208 -19.10 -7.75 -19.95
CA ARG A 208 -17.93 -7.37 -20.74
C ARG A 208 -16.77 -8.38 -20.60
N ASN A 209 -16.76 -9.13 -19.49
CA ASN A 209 -15.80 -10.22 -19.27
C ASN A 209 -16.35 -11.52 -19.83
N THR A 210 -16.21 -11.72 -21.13
CA THR A 210 -16.77 -12.88 -21.83
C THR A 210 -16.17 -14.20 -21.42
N ASP A 211 -14.97 -14.19 -20.85
CA ASP A 211 -14.21 -15.40 -20.49
C ASP A 211 -14.59 -15.94 -19.11
N TYR A 212 -14.97 -15.04 -18.17
CA TYR A 212 -15.21 -15.38 -16.77
C TYR A 212 -16.58 -14.96 -16.23
N TYR A 213 -17.47 -14.43 -17.08
CA TYR A 213 -18.74 -13.90 -16.63
C TYR A 213 -19.64 -14.97 -15.98
N ASN A 214 -19.90 -14.80 -14.70
CA ASN A 214 -20.88 -15.55 -13.91
C ASN A 214 -21.68 -14.55 -13.05
N PRO A 215 -23.01 -14.50 -13.17
CA PRO A 215 -23.84 -13.48 -12.49
C PRO A 215 -24.28 -13.90 -11.07
N ASP A 216 -23.52 -14.73 -10.36
CA ASP A 216 -23.76 -15.06 -8.96
C ASP A 216 -23.08 -14.04 -8.01
N ASN A 217 -23.28 -14.21 -6.72
CA ASN A 217 -22.61 -13.38 -5.73
C ASN A 217 -21.32 -14.04 -5.24
N ASP A 218 -20.23 -13.27 -5.25
CA ASP A 218 -18.92 -13.71 -4.76
C ASP A 218 -18.76 -13.36 -3.28
N GLY A 219 -19.02 -14.34 -2.45
CA GLY A 219 -18.94 -14.22 -1.00
C GLY A 219 -17.50 -14.10 -0.50
N TYR A 220 -17.36 -13.58 0.71
CA TYR A 220 -16.05 -13.38 1.35
C TYR A 220 -16.11 -13.64 2.85
N ARG A 221 -15.06 -14.27 3.36
CA ARG A 221 -14.81 -14.45 4.79
C ARG A 221 -13.33 -14.25 5.10
N ASN A 222 -13.01 -13.60 6.24
CA ASN A 222 -11.65 -13.39 6.71
C ASN A 222 -11.56 -13.44 8.24
N ASP A 223 -10.68 -14.29 8.75
CA ASP A 223 -10.30 -14.35 10.15
C ASP A 223 -8.84 -13.92 10.29
N SER A 224 -8.55 -12.94 11.14
CA SER A 224 -7.21 -12.35 11.25
C SER A 224 -6.78 -12.13 12.69
N TYR A 225 -5.50 -12.33 12.93
CA TYR A 225 -4.85 -12.22 14.23
C TYR A 225 -3.58 -11.40 14.12
N ALA A 226 -3.34 -10.50 15.08
CA ALA A 226 -2.06 -9.83 15.25
C ALA A 226 -1.67 -9.86 16.72
N ALA A 227 -0.40 -10.12 17.01
CA ALA A 227 0.13 -10.12 18.35
C ALA A 227 1.53 -9.51 18.38
N SER A 228 1.84 -8.76 19.40
CA SER A 228 3.19 -8.28 19.67
C SER A 228 3.51 -8.36 21.16
N LEU A 229 4.75 -8.71 21.47
CA LEU A 229 5.31 -8.72 22.81
C LEU A 229 6.68 -8.06 22.75
N THR A 230 6.89 -7.01 23.52
CA THR A 230 8.19 -6.36 23.70
C THR A 230 8.60 -6.45 25.16
N GLN A 231 9.73 -7.07 25.41
CA GLN A 231 10.35 -7.13 26.72
C GLN A 231 11.56 -6.20 26.75
N THR A 232 11.51 -5.17 27.59
CA THR A 232 12.68 -4.37 27.93
C THR A 232 13.54 -5.15 28.91
N LEU A 233 14.71 -5.59 28.48
CA LEU A 233 15.67 -6.39 29.28
C LEU A 233 16.46 -5.49 30.20
N SER A 234 16.85 -4.32 29.72
CA SER A 234 17.48 -3.23 30.47
C SER A 234 17.24 -1.91 29.71
N PRO A 235 17.47 -0.74 30.30
CA PRO A 235 17.26 0.54 29.62
C PRO A 235 17.98 0.60 28.26
N GLY A 236 17.19 0.77 27.17
CA GLY A 236 17.70 0.81 25.80
C GLY A 236 17.87 -0.56 25.12
N HIS A 237 17.55 -1.67 25.79
CA HIS A 237 17.68 -3.03 25.23
C HIS A 237 16.32 -3.73 25.23
N ASP A 238 15.72 -3.85 24.05
CA ASP A 238 14.40 -4.42 23.86
C ASP A 238 14.49 -5.70 23.00
N LEU A 239 13.74 -6.72 23.41
CA LEU A 239 13.45 -7.91 22.60
C LEU A 239 11.98 -7.90 22.24
N THR A 240 11.67 -7.91 20.93
CA THR A 240 10.29 -7.86 20.42
C THR A 240 9.99 -9.09 19.59
N VAL A 241 8.85 -9.71 19.85
CA VAL A 241 8.26 -10.78 19.02
C VAL A 241 6.97 -10.27 18.42
N ARG A 242 6.74 -10.51 17.11
CA ARG A 242 5.51 -10.13 16.41
C ARG A 242 4.98 -11.30 15.60
N LEU A 243 3.67 -11.40 15.55
CA LEU A 243 2.91 -12.34 14.74
C LEU A 243 1.78 -11.59 14.05
N PHE A 244 1.61 -11.84 12.77
CA PHE A 244 0.46 -11.41 11.98
C PHE A 244 0.00 -12.59 11.12
N GLN A 245 -1.31 -12.86 11.08
CA GLN A 245 -1.88 -13.92 10.29
C GLN A 245 -3.28 -13.58 9.80
N THR A 246 -3.57 -13.87 8.53
CA THR A 246 -4.92 -13.82 7.95
C THR A 246 -5.27 -15.15 7.30
N PHE A 247 -6.54 -15.55 7.44
CA PHE A 247 -7.17 -16.64 6.72
C PHE A 247 -8.36 -16.08 5.97
N ALA A 248 -8.33 -16.11 4.66
CA ALA A 248 -9.41 -15.59 3.86
C ALA A 248 -9.92 -16.63 2.87
N GLU A 249 -11.23 -16.64 2.67
CA GLU A 249 -11.93 -17.37 1.63
C GLU A 249 -12.73 -16.36 0.81
N ALA A 250 -12.63 -16.43 -0.51
CA ALA A 250 -13.39 -15.62 -1.44
C ALA A 250 -13.92 -16.49 -2.55
N ASP A 251 -15.20 -16.34 -2.87
CA ASP A 251 -15.76 -16.92 -4.08
C ASP A 251 -15.23 -16.11 -5.27
N ILE A 252 -14.98 -16.76 -6.40
CA ILE A 252 -14.33 -16.19 -7.58
C ILE A 252 -14.96 -16.75 -8.86
N ASP A 253 -14.83 -15.98 -9.96
CA ASP A 253 -15.21 -16.44 -11.30
C ASP A 253 -13.96 -16.91 -12.06
N TYR A 254 -13.91 -18.17 -12.44
CA TYR A 254 -12.75 -18.78 -13.09
C TYR A 254 -12.92 -18.95 -14.59
N THR A 255 -14.00 -19.59 -15.04
CA THR A 255 -14.33 -19.72 -16.46
C THR A 255 -15.83 -19.78 -16.70
N ASN A 256 -16.26 -19.19 -17.83
CA ASN A 256 -17.65 -19.22 -18.27
C ASN A 256 -18.13 -20.65 -18.64
N ALA A 257 -17.22 -21.52 -19.05
CA ALA A 257 -17.54 -22.86 -19.50
C ALA A 257 -18.10 -23.77 -18.39
N TRP A 258 -17.78 -23.47 -17.15
CA TRP A 258 -18.06 -24.36 -16.01
C TRP A 258 -19.23 -23.91 -15.15
N LYS A 259 -19.67 -22.65 -15.24
CA LYS A 259 -20.81 -22.08 -14.49
C LYS A 259 -20.94 -22.64 -13.06
N GLY A 260 -19.82 -22.93 -12.43
CA GLY A 260 -19.70 -23.55 -11.13
C GLY A 260 -19.36 -22.52 -10.07
N GLN A 261 -19.51 -22.89 -8.81
CA GLN A 261 -18.97 -22.09 -7.71
C GLN A 261 -17.46 -22.37 -7.61
N ASP A 262 -16.67 -21.33 -7.77
CA ASP A 262 -15.23 -21.39 -7.61
C ASP A 262 -14.83 -20.62 -6.35
N ARG A 263 -13.76 -21.05 -5.69
CA ARG A 263 -13.31 -20.48 -4.42
C ARG A 263 -11.81 -20.39 -4.33
N SER A 264 -11.31 -19.26 -3.84
CA SER A 264 -9.93 -19.07 -3.45
C SER A 264 -9.82 -19.04 -1.92
N LYS A 265 -8.88 -19.82 -1.38
CA LYS A 265 -8.49 -19.77 0.04
C LYS A 265 -7.07 -19.25 0.12
N SER A 266 -6.87 -18.22 0.92
CA SER A 266 -5.56 -17.60 1.12
C SER A 266 -5.18 -17.55 2.59
N ARG A 267 -3.88 -17.75 2.84
CA ARG A 267 -3.27 -17.57 4.16
C ARG A 267 -2.03 -16.72 4.02
N LEU A 268 -2.01 -15.60 4.73
CA LEU A 268 -0.86 -14.74 4.83
C LEU A 268 -0.37 -14.75 6.28
N THR A 269 0.92 -15.07 6.47
CA THR A 269 1.54 -15.12 7.81
C THR A 269 2.81 -14.29 7.81
N GLY A 270 3.01 -13.47 8.84
CA GLY A 270 4.24 -12.75 9.12
C GLY A 270 4.66 -12.96 10.58
N GLN A 271 5.92 -13.29 10.81
CA GLN A 271 6.50 -13.50 12.14
C GLN A 271 7.84 -12.81 12.20
N SER A 272 8.18 -12.20 13.32
CA SER A 272 9.51 -11.65 13.52
C SER A 272 9.97 -11.70 14.98
N VAL A 273 11.28 -11.81 15.14
CA VAL A 273 11.98 -11.57 16.41
C VAL A 273 13.00 -10.48 16.14
N GLU A 274 12.97 -9.44 16.96
CA GLU A 274 13.82 -8.26 16.82
C GLU A 274 14.49 -7.94 18.16
N SER A 275 15.81 -7.83 18.16
CA SER A 275 16.60 -7.33 19.29
C SER A 275 17.11 -5.93 18.92
N LYS A 276 16.66 -4.90 19.64
CA LYS A 276 17.10 -3.52 19.49
C LYS A 276 17.91 -3.10 20.71
N ASN A 277 19.15 -2.67 20.49
CA ASN A 277 20.12 -2.40 21.54
C ASN A 277 20.72 -1.01 21.34
N ARG A 278 20.40 -0.09 22.24
CA ARG A 278 21.02 1.24 22.32
C ARG A 278 22.21 1.15 23.28
N PHE A 279 23.41 1.02 22.74
CA PHE A 279 24.63 0.88 23.54
C PHE A 279 25.05 2.21 24.19
N ASN A 280 24.78 3.32 23.50
CA ASN A 280 25.03 4.67 23.99
C ASN A 280 24.19 5.68 23.17
N ASP A 281 24.40 6.99 23.39
CA ASP A 281 23.65 8.04 22.68
C ASP A 281 23.98 8.15 21.18
N VAL A 282 25.10 7.57 20.77
CA VAL A 282 25.55 7.58 19.37
C VAL A 282 25.13 6.32 18.63
N TRP A 283 25.17 5.14 19.26
CA TRP A 283 25.05 3.87 18.58
C TRP A 283 23.85 3.03 19.04
N THR A 284 22.98 2.73 18.10
CA THR A 284 21.89 1.74 18.24
C THR A 284 22.09 0.62 17.22
N SER A 285 22.02 -0.64 17.65
CA SER A 285 22.09 -1.82 16.78
C SER A 285 20.77 -2.58 16.84
N THR A 286 20.26 -2.99 15.70
CA THR A 286 19.04 -3.78 15.57
C THR A 286 19.32 -5.03 14.76
N LEU A 287 19.06 -6.19 15.36
CA LEU A 287 19.08 -7.49 14.68
C LEU A 287 17.66 -8.04 14.59
N ARG A 288 17.22 -8.39 13.40
CA ARG A 288 15.88 -8.94 13.17
C ARG A 288 15.96 -10.22 12.33
N PHE A 289 15.24 -11.22 12.76
CA PHE A 289 14.82 -12.35 11.94
C PHE A 289 13.33 -12.21 11.63
N ALA A 290 12.97 -12.37 10.38
CA ALA A 290 11.59 -12.34 9.92
C ALA A 290 11.29 -13.56 9.03
N ARG A 291 10.11 -14.12 9.19
CA ARG A 291 9.57 -15.15 8.33
C ARG A 291 8.19 -14.75 7.84
N SER A 292 7.96 -14.84 6.54
CA SER A 292 6.62 -14.71 5.95
C SER A 292 6.24 -15.92 5.11
N GLN A 293 4.93 -16.15 5.03
CA GLN A 293 4.35 -17.16 4.17
C GLN A 293 3.11 -16.58 3.51
N ASP A 294 3.06 -16.67 2.18
CA ASP A 294 1.89 -16.37 1.36
C ASP A 294 1.46 -17.68 0.70
N LYS A 295 0.23 -18.13 0.98
CA LYS A 295 -0.34 -19.38 0.48
C LYS A 295 -1.67 -19.09 -0.18
N SER A 296 -1.87 -19.59 -1.40
CA SER A 296 -3.13 -19.52 -2.15
C SER A 296 -3.51 -20.92 -2.63
N GLU A 297 -4.78 -21.28 -2.49
CA GLU A 297 -5.39 -22.52 -2.95
C GLU A 297 -6.69 -22.19 -3.69
N GLU A 298 -6.93 -22.82 -4.83
CA GLU A 298 -8.15 -22.65 -5.60
C GLU A 298 -8.91 -23.97 -5.72
N PHE A 299 -10.24 -23.85 -5.75
CA PHE A 299 -11.19 -24.93 -5.80
C PHE A 299 -12.24 -24.56 -6.85
N HIS A 300 -12.58 -25.48 -7.74
CA HIS A 300 -13.47 -25.21 -8.87
C HIS A 300 -14.67 -26.16 -8.91
N ASN A 301 -15.74 -25.70 -9.58
CA ASN A 301 -16.96 -26.48 -9.83
C ASN A 301 -17.73 -26.95 -8.59
N GLY A 302 -17.66 -26.20 -7.48
CA GLY A 302 -18.32 -26.55 -6.23
C GLY A 302 -17.68 -27.74 -5.48
N ASP A 303 -16.59 -28.31 -6.00
CA ASP A 303 -15.82 -29.35 -5.32
C ASP A 303 -14.76 -28.71 -4.41
N PHE A 304 -15.19 -28.31 -3.20
CA PHE A 304 -14.32 -27.65 -2.21
C PHE A 304 -13.43 -28.61 -1.41
N ASP A 305 -13.55 -29.92 -1.66
CA ASP A 305 -12.67 -30.93 -1.08
C ASP A 305 -11.46 -31.22 -1.97
N ARG A 306 -11.57 -30.95 -3.28
CA ARG A 306 -10.52 -31.18 -4.26
C ARG A 306 -9.89 -29.87 -4.72
N ARG A 307 -8.71 -29.56 -4.18
CA ARG A 307 -7.90 -28.42 -4.61
C ARG A 307 -7.45 -28.60 -6.07
N THR A 308 -7.65 -27.55 -6.88
CA THR A 308 -7.28 -27.51 -8.31
C THR A 308 -5.98 -26.75 -8.57
N SER A 309 -5.63 -25.79 -7.70
CA SER A 309 -4.42 -24.98 -7.80
C SER A 309 -3.83 -24.69 -6.42
N PHE A 310 -2.51 -24.65 -6.33
CA PHE A 310 -1.78 -24.34 -5.10
C PHE A 310 -0.51 -23.59 -5.40
N PHE A 311 -0.35 -22.47 -4.70
CA PHE A 311 0.89 -21.71 -4.67
C PHE A 311 1.24 -21.33 -3.24
N GLN A 312 2.50 -21.44 -2.89
CA GLN A 312 3.01 -21.00 -1.60
C GLN A 312 4.39 -20.38 -1.77
N THR A 313 4.57 -19.18 -1.24
CA THR A 313 5.87 -18.55 -1.04
C THR A 313 6.22 -18.59 0.43
N THR A 314 7.44 -18.98 0.77
CA THR A 314 8.02 -18.83 2.11
C THR A 314 9.26 -17.97 1.98
N GLN A 315 9.39 -16.96 2.82
CA GLN A 315 10.55 -16.08 2.88
C GLN A 315 11.12 -16.08 4.30
N ASN A 316 12.45 -16.18 4.42
CA ASN A 316 13.17 -15.98 5.68
C ASN A 316 14.17 -14.84 5.46
N GLU A 317 14.12 -13.81 6.28
CA GLU A 317 15.01 -12.65 6.18
C GLU A 317 15.74 -12.42 7.51
N TRP A 318 17.06 -12.37 7.43
CA TRP A 318 17.91 -11.83 8.47
C TRP A 318 18.30 -10.42 8.11
N GLN A 319 18.22 -9.51 9.05
CA GLN A 319 18.61 -8.12 8.87
C GLN A 319 19.36 -7.62 10.09
N TRP A 320 20.52 -7.03 9.85
CA TRP A 320 21.30 -6.35 10.87
C TRP A 320 21.49 -4.90 10.45
N GLN A 321 21.14 -3.96 11.31
CA GLN A 321 21.24 -2.52 11.08
C GLN A 321 21.90 -1.85 12.26
N ASN A 322 22.78 -0.87 11.98
CA ASN A 322 23.46 -0.04 12.95
C ASN A 322 23.20 1.42 12.61
N ASP A 323 22.65 2.15 13.56
CA ASP A 323 22.34 3.57 13.47
C ASP A 323 23.36 4.33 14.32
N LEU A 324 24.12 5.22 13.67
CA LEU A 324 25.16 6.04 14.30
C LEU A 324 24.73 7.51 14.24
N SER A 325 24.19 8.03 15.36
CA SER A 325 23.75 9.42 15.49
C SER A 325 24.91 10.28 15.98
N THR A 326 25.50 11.07 15.10
CA THR A 326 26.67 11.90 15.40
C THR A 326 26.35 13.39 15.20
N LYS A 327 27.27 14.28 15.62
CA LYS A 327 27.18 15.72 15.30
C LYS A 327 27.30 16.01 13.80
N LEU A 328 27.86 15.09 13.02
CA LEU A 328 28.00 15.17 11.57
C LEU A 328 26.83 14.55 10.80
N GLY A 329 25.75 14.17 11.50
CA GLY A 329 24.59 13.53 10.90
C GLY A 329 24.38 12.08 11.36
N VAL A 330 23.40 11.41 10.76
CA VAL A 330 23.03 10.03 11.06
C VAL A 330 23.56 9.11 9.95
N PHE A 331 24.38 8.15 10.33
CA PHE A 331 24.83 7.07 9.45
C PHE A 331 24.05 5.81 9.78
N ILE A 332 23.62 5.10 8.75
CA ILE A 332 22.95 3.81 8.87
C ILE A 332 23.74 2.82 8.05
N LEU A 333 24.20 1.76 8.69
CA LEU A 333 24.94 0.67 8.06
C LEU A 333 24.16 -0.62 8.28
N GLY A 334 24.02 -1.45 7.25
CA GLY A 334 23.31 -2.69 7.43
C GLY A 334 23.66 -3.77 6.41
N ALA A 335 23.28 -4.99 6.80
CA ALA A 335 23.35 -6.17 5.97
C ALA A 335 22.02 -6.94 6.04
N SER A 336 21.67 -7.65 4.98
CA SER A 336 20.52 -8.53 4.96
C SER A 336 20.80 -9.80 4.16
N HIS A 337 20.13 -10.88 4.57
CA HIS A 337 20.13 -12.17 3.90
C HIS A 337 18.66 -12.59 3.75
N LEU A 338 18.21 -12.82 2.52
CA LEU A 338 16.85 -13.20 2.17
C LEU A 338 16.85 -14.51 1.42
N ASP A 339 16.18 -15.52 1.99
CA ASP A 339 15.85 -16.78 1.33
C ASP A 339 14.39 -16.77 0.91
N GLN A 340 14.13 -17.03 -0.36
CA GLN A 340 12.80 -17.23 -0.94
C GLN A 340 12.65 -18.65 -1.45
N LYS A 341 11.56 -19.31 -1.07
CA LYS A 341 11.22 -20.65 -1.54
C LYS A 341 9.77 -20.71 -1.96
N ILE A 342 9.50 -21.33 -3.10
CA ILE A 342 8.14 -21.57 -3.59
C ILE A 342 7.79 -23.06 -3.52
N ALA A 343 6.50 -23.35 -3.38
CA ALA A 343 5.90 -24.65 -3.58
C ALA A 343 4.61 -24.47 -4.41
N SER A 344 4.35 -25.41 -5.32
CA SER A 344 3.20 -25.38 -6.23
C SER A 344 2.86 -26.80 -6.66
N ASP A 345 1.66 -27.01 -7.16
CA ASP A 345 1.28 -28.27 -7.84
C ASP A 345 2.00 -28.40 -9.20
N GLY A 346 2.41 -27.29 -9.82
CA GLY A 346 3.22 -27.29 -11.03
C GLY A 346 4.69 -27.56 -10.76
N THR A 347 5.39 -28.16 -11.73
CA THR A 347 6.83 -28.45 -11.64
C THR A 347 7.65 -27.25 -12.11
N TYR A 348 8.35 -26.59 -11.19
CA TYR A 348 9.28 -25.50 -11.47
C TYR A 348 10.70 -26.04 -11.54
N THR A 349 11.45 -25.64 -12.56
CA THR A 349 12.86 -26.02 -12.72
C THR A 349 13.77 -25.44 -11.63
N LYS A 350 13.41 -24.28 -11.06
CA LYS A 350 14.04 -23.70 -9.88
C LYS A 350 12.93 -23.15 -8.95
N ASN A 351 13.00 -23.48 -7.68
CA ASN A 351 11.97 -23.14 -6.69
C ASN A 351 12.51 -22.38 -5.48
N SER A 352 13.74 -21.93 -5.52
CA SER A 352 14.36 -21.14 -4.46
C SER A 352 15.32 -20.10 -5.01
N ARG A 353 15.52 -19.01 -4.26
CA ARG A 353 16.44 -17.94 -4.57
C ARG A 353 16.95 -17.30 -3.28
N THR A 354 18.23 -16.96 -3.27
CA THR A 354 18.88 -16.31 -2.13
C THR A 354 19.47 -14.97 -2.56
N THR A 355 19.26 -13.94 -1.74
CA THR A 355 19.81 -12.61 -1.96
C THR A 355 20.55 -12.12 -0.70
N ASN A 356 21.82 -11.77 -0.85
CA ASN A 356 22.64 -11.13 0.18
C ASN A 356 22.83 -9.66 -0.14
N ALA A 357 22.77 -8.77 0.86
CA ALA A 357 22.94 -7.36 0.60
C ALA A 357 23.65 -6.63 1.72
N GLY A 358 24.40 -5.60 1.31
CA GLY A 358 24.96 -4.59 2.19
C GLY A 358 24.47 -3.20 1.79
N PHE A 359 24.19 -2.34 2.76
CA PHE A 359 23.74 -0.98 2.49
C PHE A 359 24.32 0.04 3.46
N VAL A 360 24.43 1.28 2.98
CA VAL A 360 24.78 2.45 3.77
C VAL A 360 23.82 3.59 3.44
N SER A 361 23.40 4.34 4.44
CA SER A 361 22.65 5.58 4.28
C SER A 361 23.23 6.66 5.17
N TYR A 362 23.17 7.89 4.70
CA TYR A 362 23.63 9.07 5.41
C TYR A 362 22.56 10.15 5.35
N GLN A 363 22.31 10.80 6.47
CA GLN A 363 21.38 11.91 6.60
C GLN A 363 22.04 13.04 7.38
N LEU A 364 21.97 14.26 6.83
CA LEU A 364 22.54 15.45 7.45
C LEU A 364 21.53 16.60 7.39
N GLU A 365 21.38 17.28 8.51
CA GLU A 365 20.71 18.58 8.61
C GLU A 365 21.74 19.62 9.04
N LEU A 366 21.96 20.64 8.20
CA LEU A 366 22.89 21.74 8.45
C LEU A 366 22.15 23.07 8.24
N GLY A 367 21.66 23.65 9.33
CA GLY A 367 20.84 24.86 9.28
C GLY A 367 19.57 24.63 8.44
N LYS A 368 19.50 25.34 7.30
CA LYS A 368 18.37 25.22 6.36
C LYS A 368 18.52 24.11 5.32
N HIS A 369 19.66 23.42 5.29
CA HIS A 369 20.01 22.43 4.29
C HIS A 369 19.80 21.02 4.83
N LEU A 370 19.15 20.16 4.06
CA LEU A 370 18.96 18.75 4.33
C LEU A 370 19.62 17.95 3.20
N LEU A 371 20.37 16.93 3.57
CA LEU A 371 21.03 16.02 2.64
C LEU A 371 20.70 14.58 3.03
N GLN A 372 20.43 13.76 2.04
CA GLN A 372 20.27 12.32 2.21
C GLN A 372 20.95 11.59 1.05
N ALA A 373 21.72 10.56 1.35
CA ALA A 373 22.28 9.66 0.36
C ALA A 373 22.21 8.22 0.86
N SER A 374 21.97 7.28 -0.03
CA SER A 374 22.01 5.84 0.28
C SER A 374 22.53 5.04 -0.88
N LEU A 375 23.26 3.98 -0.58
CA LEU A 375 23.77 2.99 -1.52
C LEU A 375 23.51 1.60 -0.97
N ARG A 376 23.16 0.68 -1.85
CA ARG A 376 22.96 -0.74 -1.55
C ARG A 376 23.48 -1.59 -2.70
N ASN A 377 24.13 -2.67 -2.35
CA ASN A 377 24.48 -3.73 -3.29
C ASN A 377 23.78 -5.01 -2.87
N ASP A 378 22.94 -5.52 -3.74
CA ASP A 378 22.28 -6.83 -3.62
C ASP A 378 23.04 -7.83 -4.49
N HIS A 379 23.36 -8.99 -3.96
CA HIS A 379 23.92 -10.12 -4.70
C HIS A 379 22.91 -11.26 -4.67
N ASP A 380 22.27 -11.46 -5.81
CA ASP A 380 21.28 -12.52 -6.05
C ASP A 380 22.00 -13.72 -6.65
N ASP A 381 21.66 -14.94 -6.20
CA ASP A 381 22.31 -16.18 -6.65
C ASP A 381 22.06 -16.51 -8.13
N GLN A 382 21.09 -15.85 -8.76
CA GLN A 382 20.72 -16.04 -10.17
C GLN A 382 21.14 -14.86 -11.04
N PHE A 383 20.98 -13.63 -10.55
CA PHE A 383 21.18 -12.40 -11.36
C PHE A 383 22.46 -11.65 -11.00
N GLY A 384 23.24 -12.15 -10.04
CA GLY A 384 24.47 -11.51 -9.60
C GLY A 384 24.27 -10.19 -8.88
N GLY A 385 25.29 -9.33 -8.92
CA GLY A 385 25.31 -8.06 -8.20
C GLY A 385 24.47 -6.98 -8.87
N LYS A 386 23.66 -6.27 -8.05
CA LYS A 386 22.87 -5.09 -8.45
C LYS A 386 23.09 -3.97 -7.45
N MET A 387 23.63 -2.85 -7.93
CA MET A 387 23.83 -1.64 -7.12
C MET A 387 22.68 -0.68 -7.34
N THR A 388 22.11 -0.16 -6.26
CA THR A 388 21.09 0.88 -6.26
C THR A 388 21.48 2.01 -5.34
N GLY A 389 21.08 3.24 -5.70
CA GLY A 389 21.42 4.43 -4.94
C GLY A 389 20.27 5.43 -4.94
N LYS A 390 20.26 6.29 -3.93
CA LYS A 390 19.37 7.44 -3.83
C LYS A 390 20.16 8.62 -3.27
N ALA A 391 19.90 9.81 -3.81
CA ALA A 391 20.40 11.08 -3.27
C ALA A 391 19.27 12.09 -3.26
N GLY A 392 19.21 12.91 -2.21
CA GLY A 392 18.22 13.96 -2.04
C GLY A 392 18.85 15.19 -1.39
N TYR A 393 18.39 16.35 -1.82
CA TYR A 393 18.73 17.64 -1.25
C TYR A 393 17.44 18.42 -0.97
N GLY A 394 17.38 19.05 0.19
CA GLY A 394 16.28 19.92 0.62
C GLY A 394 16.79 21.26 1.13
N TYR A 395 16.02 22.31 0.87
CA TYR A 395 16.32 23.65 1.35
C TYR A 395 15.08 24.29 1.98
N ARG A 396 15.15 24.61 3.28
CA ARG A 396 14.13 25.36 4.00
C ARG A 396 14.33 26.85 3.76
N PHE A 397 13.67 27.37 2.73
CA PHE A 397 13.87 28.78 2.32
C PHE A 397 13.02 29.76 3.15
N ALA A 398 11.90 29.29 3.71
CA ALA A 398 11.04 30.07 4.61
C ALA A 398 10.44 29.14 5.69
N ASP A 399 9.82 29.73 6.70
CA ASP A 399 9.18 29.01 7.79
C ASP A 399 8.03 28.14 7.24
N GLY A 400 8.06 26.85 7.58
CA GLY A 400 7.15 25.82 7.07
C GLY A 400 7.41 25.38 5.62
N TRP A 401 8.28 26.03 4.85
CA TRP A 401 8.53 25.73 3.44
C TRP A 401 9.83 24.96 3.20
N LEU A 402 9.72 23.87 2.45
CA LEU A 402 10.82 23.03 2.02
C LEU A 402 10.75 22.79 0.51
N ALA A 403 11.78 23.20 -0.22
CA ALA A 403 12.01 22.76 -1.60
C ALA A 403 12.97 21.57 -1.58
N ARG A 404 12.67 20.52 -2.37
CA ARG A 404 13.51 19.32 -2.43
C ARG A 404 13.67 18.82 -3.85
N VAL A 405 14.83 18.24 -4.13
CA VAL A 405 15.15 17.51 -5.36
C VAL A 405 15.69 16.14 -4.97
N GLY A 406 15.29 15.13 -5.72
CA GLY A 406 15.72 13.75 -5.49
C GLY A 406 16.01 13.00 -6.77
N TYR A 407 16.99 12.10 -6.69
CA TYR A 407 17.31 11.12 -7.71
C TYR A 407 17.47 9.76 -7.05
N GLY A 408 16.93 8.72 -7.68
CA GLY A 408 17.07 7.36 -7.17
C GLY A 408 16.96 6.30 -8.26
N THR A 409 17.58 5.15 -8.00
CA THR A 409 17.52 3.98 -8.86
C THR A 409 16.82 2.82 -8.14
N GLY A 410 16.18 1.96 -8.91
CA GLY A 410 15.55 0.77 -8.40
C GLY A 410 15.74 -0.40 -9.35
N TYR A 411 15.48 -1.60 -8.84
CA TYR A 411 15.44 -2.80 -9.67
C TYR A 411 14.43 -3.80 -9.14
N LYS A 412 14.01 -4.72 -10.02
CA LYS A 412 13.15 -5.85 -9.69
C LYS A 412 13.67 -7.10 -10.38
N ALA A 413 13.86 -8.16 -9.61
CA ALA A 413 14.12 -9.48 -10.18
C ALA A 413 12.82 -10.07 -10.76
N PRO A 414 12.86 -10.81 -11.89
CA PRO A 414 11.71 -11.55 -12.39
C PRO A 414 11.14 -12.48 -11.32
N SER A 415 9.83 -12.65 -11.28
CA SER A 415 9.17 -13.60 -10.38
C SER A 415 9.45 -15.06 -10.80
N PHE A 416 9.12 -16.03 -9.94
CA PHE A 416 9.26 -17.42 -10.31
C PHE A 416 8.32 -17.81 -11.46
N ASN A 417 7.12 -17.22 -11.55
CA ASN A 417 6.22 -17.44 -12.67
C ASN A 417 6.78 -16.85 -13.96
N ASP A 418 7.37 -15.64 -13.90
CA ASP A 418 8.02 -15.07 -15.09
C ASP A 418 9.12 -15.99 -15.63
N LEU A 419 9.88 -16.65 -14.76
CA LEU A 419 11.04 -17.45 -15.16
C LEU A 419 10.68 -18.90 -15.46
N TYR A 420 9.87 -19.53 -14.62
CA TYR A 420 9.78 -20.98 -14.52
C TYR A 420 8.36 -21.53 -14.48
N TYR A 421 7.33 -20.68 -14.77
CA TYR A 421 5.95 -21.19 -14.84
C TYR A 421 5.91 -22.34 -15.86
N PRO A 422 5.33 -23.49 -15.53
CA PRO A 422 5.29 -24.65 -16.41
C PRO A 422 4.82 -24.28 -17.82
N ASP A 423 5.55 -24.69 -18.84
CA ASP A 423 5.29 -24.51 -20.27
C ASP A 423 5.23 -23.06 -20.76
N SER A 424 5.28 -22.06 -19.86
CA SER A 424 5.08 -20.64 -20.20
C SER A 424 6.18 -19.70 -19.72
N GLY A 425 6.98 -20.07 -18.73
CA GLY A 425 8.05 -19.24 -18.20
C GLY A 425 9.18 -18.97 -19.19
N ASN A 426 9.94 -17.89 -18.96
CA ASN A 426 11.10 -17.52 -19.77
C ASN A 426 12.33 -17.33 -18.87
N PRO A 427 13.22 -18.32 -18.77
CA PRO A 427 14.41 -18.25 -17.91
C PRO A 427 15.48 -17.25 -18.38
N ASN A 428 15.34 -16.68 -19.59
CA ASN A 428 16.26 -15.72 -20.18
C ASN A 428 15.93 -14.26 -19.82
N LEU A 429 14.88 -14.01 -19.00
CA LEU A 429 14.50 -12.67 -18.58
C LEU A 429 15.60 -12.00 -17.76
N LYS A 430 15.76 -10.71 -18.00
CA LYS A 430 16.66 -9.83 -17.25
C LYS A 430 15.88 -9.07 -16.17
N PRO A 431 16.51 -8.74 -15.04
CA PRO A 431 15.91 -7.86 -14.04
C PRO A 431 15.52 -6.51 -14.63
N GLU A 432 14.36 -6.01 -14.24
CA GLU A 432 13.93 -4.65 -14.54
C GLU A 432 14.80 -3.65 -13.75
N SER A 433 15.05 -2.48 -14.33
CA SER A 433 15.75 -1.39 -13.65
C SER A 433 15.04 -0.07 -13.83
N SER A 434 15.20 0.86 -12.90
CA SER A 434 14.56 2.16 -12.98
C SER A 434 15.47 3.31 -12.58
N LYS A 435 15.18 4.49 -13.16
CA LYS A 435 15.80 5.79 -12.83
C LYS A 435 14.68 6.79 -12.59
N ASN A 436 14.63 7.35 -11.40
CA ASN A 436 13.62 8.34 -11.01
C ASN A 436 14.28 9.67 -10.69
N THR A 437 13.63 10.75 -11.12
CA THR A 437 13.96 12.12 -10.75
C THR A 437 12.70 12.79 -10.21
N GLU A 438 12.83 13.52 -9.11
CA GLU A 438 11.70 14.25 -8.52
C GLU A 438 12.11 15.64 -8.07
N LEU A 439 11.18 16.57 -8.16
CA LEU A 439 11.24 17.92 -7.62
C LEU A 439 9.97 18.18 -6.82
N ALA A 440 10.08 18.67 -5.60
CA ALA A 440 8.92 18.94 -4.77
C ALA A 440 9.02 20.26 -4.02
N LEU A 441 7.85 20.86 -3.81
CA LEU A 441 7.64 21.99 -2.93
C LEU A 441 6.66 21.57 -1.85
N GLN A 442 7.05 21.73 -0.60
CA GLN A 442 6.29 21.29 0.56
C GLN A 442 6.09 22.46 1.53
N TYR A 443 4.87 22.58 2.03
CA TYR A 443 4.51 23.48 3.13
C TYR A 443 3.94 22.68 4.28
N ARG A 444 4.38 22.93 5.49
CA ARG A 444 3.83 22.33 6.71
C ARG A 444 4.01 23.28 7.87
N LYS A 445 2.91 23.81 8.37
CA LYS A 445 2.89 24.71 9.53
C LYS A 445 1.46 24.82 10.10
N ASP A 446 1.34 24.90 11.42
CA ASP A 446 0.10 25.20 12.15
C ASP A 446 -1.08 24.30 11.73
N GLY A 447 -0.87 22.97 11.65
CA GLY A 447 -1.87 22.00 11.26
C GLY A 447 -2.26 22.02 9.76
N ARG A 448 -1.61 22.89 8.96
CA ARG A 448 -1.82 22.96 7.51
C ARG A 448 -0.66 22.31 6.78
N SER A 449 -0.98 21.59 5.73
CA SER A 449 0.05 21.01 4.87
C SER A 449 -0.35 21.11 3.40
N ALA A 450 0.65 21.30 2.56
CA ALA A 450 0.53 21.18 1.11
C ALA A 450 1.83 20.62 0.53
N SER A 451 1.74 19.76 -0.46
CA SER A 451 2.90 19.20 -1.17
C SER A 451 2.61 19.10 -2.65
N LEU A 452 3.46 19.68 -3.46
CA LEU A 452 3.46 19.55 -4.91
C LEU A 452 4.71 18.79 -5.31
N THR A 453 4.56 17.64 -5.97
CA THR A 453 5.68 16.83 -6.45
C THR A 453 5.57 16.61 -7.95
N LEU A 454 6.61 16.97 -8.69
CA LEU A 454 6.84 16.60 -10.09
C LEU A 454 7.76 15.39 -10.11
N PHE A 455 7.44 14.38 -10.89
CA PHE A 455 8.25 13.16 -10.96
C PHE A 455 8.35 12.61 -12.39
N GLN A 456 9.48 11.96 -12.65
CA GLN A 456 9.69 11.14 -13.84
C GLN A 456 10.37 9.84 -13.44
N ASN A 457 9.78 8.70 -13.81
CA ASN A 457 10.39 7.39 -13.67
C ASN A 457 10.56 6.74 -15.05
N LYS A 458 11.76 6.28 -15.37
CA LYS A 458 12.07 5.49 -16.56
C LYS A 458 12.38 4.07 -16.10
N VAL A 459 11.59 3.10 -16.60
CA VAL A 459 11.77 1.68 -16.32
C VAL A 459 12.29 1.01 -17.59
N GLU A 460 13.42 0.32 -17.48
CA GLU A 460 14.08 -0.42 -18.56
C GLU A 460 13.89 -1.92 -18.32
N GLN A 461 13.81 -2.71 -19.39
CA GLN A 461 13.60 -4.16 -19.35
C GLN A 461 12.30 -4.56 -18.65
N LEU A 462 11.24 -3.74 -18.75
CA LEU A 462 9.93 -4.02 -18.14
C LEU A 462 9.42 -5.38 -18.59
N ILE A 463 9.03 -6.25 -17.65
CA ILE A 463 8.52 -7.59 -17.95
C ILE A 463 7.02 -7.51 -18.21
N GLN A 464 6.58 -7.99 -19.35
CA GLN A 464 5.17 -8.10 -19.73
C GLN A 464 4.87 -9.49 -20.25
N TRP A 465 3.70 -10.02 -19.87
CA TRP A 465 3.12 -11.21 -20.46
C TRP A 465 2.30 -10.82 -21.68
N ALA A 466 2.56 -11.47 -22.80
CA ALA A 466 1.83 -11.26 -24.04
C ALA A 466 1.69 -12.59 -24.79
N GLN A 467 0.62 -12.69 -25.59
CA GLN A 467 0.46 -13.81 -26.52
C GLN A 467 1.52 -13.70 -27.62
N THR A 468 2.28 -14.77 -27.82
CA THR A 468 3.26 -14.89 -28.93
C THR A 468 2.59 -15.34 -30.24
N ASN A 469 1.44 -16.02 -30.12
CA ASN A 469 0.58 -16.40 -31.24
C ASN A 469 -0.89 -16.12 -30.88
N PRO A 470 -1.54 -15.09 -31.45
CA PRO A 470 -2.94 -14.77 -31.15
C PRO A 470 -3.97 -15.86 -31.47
N ALA A 471 -3.60 -16.83 -32.32
CA ALA A 471 -4.45 -17.98 -32.65
C ALA A 471 -4.39 -19.12 -31.60
N ASP A 472 -3.43 -19.05 -30.67
CA ASP A 472 -3.25 -20.02 -29.59
C ASP A 472 -3.39 -19.35 -28.24
N SER A 473 -4.49 -19.63 -27.53
CA SER A 473 -4.77 -19.06 -26.20
C SER A 473 -3.71 -19.45 -25.14
N ASN A 474 -2.94 -20.52 -25.37
CA ASN A 474 -1.90 -20.98 -24.47
C ASN A 474 -0.51 -20.38 -24.77
N SER A 475 -0.41 -19.50 -25.78
CA SER A 475 0.87 -18.92 -26.22
C SER A 475 1.36 -17.73 -25.38
N TRP A 476 0.82 -17.53 -24.18
CA TRP A 476 1.28 -16.47 -23.28
C TRP A 476 2.70 -16.72 -22.80
N ARG A 477 3.57 -15.72 -22.98
CA ARG A 477 4.98 -15.75 -22.53
C ARG A 477 5.39 -14.39 -21.96
N PRO A 478 6.18 -14.38 -20.90
CA PRO A 478 6.78 -13.15 -20.39
C PRO A 478 8.01 -12.78 -21.21
N SER A 479 8.14 -11.49 -21.50
CA SER A 479 9.28 -10.93 -22.21
C SER A 479 9.69 -9.59 -21.61
N ASN A 480 10.97 -9.24 -21.73
CA ASN A 480 11.41 -7.88 -21.45
C ASN A 480 11.03 -6.98 -22.62
N VAL A 481 10.20 -5.97 -22.37
CA VAL A 481 9.98 -4.87 -23.32
C VAL A 481 11.04 -3.79 -23.12
N ASP A 482 11.27 -2.95 -24.14
CA ASP A 482 12.44 -2.08 -24.15
C ASP A 482 12.42 -1.05 -23.01
N ARG A 483 11.36 -0.23 -22.93
CA ARG A 483 11.29 0.85 -21.93
C ARG A 483 9.86 1.33 -21.69
N ALA A 484 9.60 1.78 -20.45
CA ALA A 484 8.40 2.55 -20.12
C ALA A 484 8.80 3.85 -19.41
N THR A 485 8.15 4.95 -19.78
CA THR A 485 8.34 6.26 -19.15
C THR A 485 7.05 6.70 -18.47
N ILE A 486 7.16 7.03 -17.19
CA ILE A 486 6.07 7.55 -16.37
C ILE A 486 6.44 8.95 -15.90
N ARG A 487 5.59 9.94 -16.22
CA ARG A 487 5.75 11.33 -15.80
C ARG A 487 4.48 11.78 -15.13
N GLY A 488 4.61 12.62 -14.11
CA GLY A 488 3.43 13.11 -13.45
C GLY A 488 3.68 14.23 -12.46
N LEU A 489 2.55 14.73 -11.98
CA LEU A 489 2.44 15.70 -10.92
C LEU A 489 1.47 15.15 -9.88
N SER A 490 1.83 15.25 -8.60
CA SER A 490 0.92 15.01 -7.48
C SER A 490 0.85 16.25 -6.60
N LEU A 491 -0.36 16.62 -6.23
CA LEU A 491 -0.67 17.66 -5.25
C LEU A 491 -1.42 17.00 -4.10
N GLU A 492 -1.00 17.27 -2.87
CA GLU A 492 -1.70 16.93 -1.63
C GLU A 492 -1.88 18.18 -0.80
N ALA A 493 -3.02 18.34 -0.15
CA ALA A 493 -3.26 19.43 0.79
C ALA A 493 -4.19 18.98 1.91
N ALA A 494 -3.90 19.45 3.12
CA ALA A 494 -4.76 19.29 4.28
C ALA A 494 -4.78 20.60 5.08
N ALA A 495 -5.96 21.03 5.49
CA ALA A 495 -6.14 22.24 6.30
C ALA A 495 -7.48 22.21 7.01
N GLN A 496 -7.55 22.82 8.20
CA GLN A 496 -8.81 23.18 8.81
C GLN A 496 -9.23 24.57 8.34
N TRP A 497 -10.45 24.67 7.80
CA TRP A 497 -11.06 25.92 7.39
C TRP A 497 -12.55 25.93 7.72
N LEU A 498 -13.05 26.99 8.35
CA LEU A 498 -14.42 27.11 8.87
C LEU A 498 -14.83 25.97 9.81
N SER A 499 -13.90 25.50 10.64
CA SER A 499 -14.07 24.32 11.52
C SER A 499 -14.45 23.04 10.76
N ILE A 500 -14.04 22.94 9.51
CA ILE A 500 -14.11 21.75 8.66
C ILE A 500 -12.68 21.33 8.34
N ASP A 501 -12.39 20.06 8.56
CA ASP A 501 -11.12 19.44 8.20
C ASP A 501 -11.20 19.02 6.74
N TRP A 502 -10.39 19.67 5.91
CA TRP A 502 -10.30 19.41 4.48
C TRP A 502 -9.04 18.63 4.18
N GLN A 503 -9.19 17.57 3.42
CA GLN A 503 -8.07 16.85 2.83
C GLN A 503 -8.35 16.66 1.34
N GLY A 504 -7.32 16.80 0.52
CA GLY A 504 -7.48 16.61 -0.91
C GLY A 504 -6.18 16.26 -1.60
N ASN A 505 -6.30 15.55 -2.70
CA ASN A 505 -5.19 15.27 -3.59
C ASN A 505 -5.63 15.33 -5.06
N LEU A 506 -4.65 15.59 -5.91
CA LEU A 506 -4.78 15.55 -7.37
C LEU A 506 -3.54 14.90 -7.94
N THR A 507 -3.72 13.96 -8.86
CA THR A 507 -2.65 13.34 -9.63
C THR A 507 -2.92 13.50 -11.11
N LEU A 508 -1.94 14.05 -11.81
CA LEU A 508 -1.88 14.10 -13.27
C LEU A 508 -0.70 13.25 -13.73
N MET A 509 -0.94 12.28 -14.60
CA MET A 509 0.08 11.30 -14.95
C MET A 509 -0.01 10.89 -16.41
N ASP A 510 1.14 10.71 -17.06
CA ASP A 510 1.30 10.07 -18.37
C ASP A 510 2.28 8.90 -18.23
N ALA A 511 1.76 7.67 -18.36
CA ALA A 511 2.50 6.44 -18.22
C ALA A 511 2.44 5.65 -19.54
N ARG A 512 3.57 5.51 -20.23
CA ARG A 512 3.62 4.94 -21.58
C ARG A 512 4.70 3.89 -21.75
N ASP A 513 4.40 2.93 -22.60
CA ASP A 513 5.38 2.12 -23.30
C ASP A 513 6.07 2.99 -24.36
N ASP A 514 7.39 3.16 -24.27
CA ASP A 514 8.15 4.06 -25.15
C ASP A 514 8.27 3.51 -26.59
N LYS A 515 8.08 2.19 -26.77
CA LYS A 515 8.18 1.54 -28.09
C LYS A 515 6.89 1.68 -28.89
N THR A 516 5.76 1.42 -28.24
CA THR A 516 4.44 1.43 -28.90
C THR A 516 3.75 2.79 -28.80
N GLY A 517 4.16 3.65 -27.83
CA GLY A 517 3.47 4.88 -27.46
C GLY A 517 2.17 4.63 -26.69
N SER A 518 1.78 3.37 -26.47
CA SER A 518 0.55 2.99 -25.76
C SER A 518 0.60 3.34 -24.28
N TRP A 519 -0.55 3.72 -23.71
CA TRP A 519 -0.65 3.91 -22.27
C TRP A 519 -0.56 2.56 -21.54
N LEU A 520 0.12 2.57 -20.41
CA LEU A 520 0.13 1.41 -19.52
C LEU A 520 -1.29 1.19 -18.96
N ALA A 521 -1.80 -0.05 -19.03
CA ALA A 521 -3.16 -0.40 -18.65
C ALA A 521 -3.47 -0.14 -17.15
N ASN A 522 -4.73 0.13 -16.84
CA ASN A 522 -5.26 0.34 -15.47
C ASN A 522 -4.76 1.58 -14.73
N ARG A 523 -4.07 2.52 -15.40
CA ARG A 523 -3.56 3.78 -14.81
C ARG A 523 -4.43 4.95 -15.25
N PRO A 524 -5.19 5.60 -14.33
CA PRO A 524 -5.91 6.82 -14.68
C PRO A 524 -4.90 7.95 -14.93
N ARG A 525 -5.12 8.70 -16.01
CA ARG A 525 -4.29 9.87 -16.32
C ARG A 525 -4.52 11.04 -15.38
N GLN A 526 -5.72 11.12 -14.84
CA GLN A 526 -6.14 12.12 -13.87
C GLN A 526 -6.93 11.41 -12.79
N SER A 527 -6.59 11.66 -11.54
CA SER A 527 -7.36 11.23 -10.39
C SER A 527 -7.32 12.29 -9.30
N ALA A 528 -8.40 12.41 -8.57
CA ALA A 528 -8.47 13.30 -7.42
C ALA A 528 -9.37 12.71 -6.35
N SER A 529 -9.09 13.05 -5.11
CA SER A 529 -9.92 12.79 -3.95
C SER A 529 -10.02 14.06 -3.11
N VAL A 530 -11.20 14.38 -2.64
CA VAL A 530 -11.44 15.47 -1.69
C VAL A 530 -12.35 14.95 -0.61
N SER A 531 -11.95 15.12 0.65
CA SER A 531 -12.77 14.84 1.82
C SER A 531 -12.94 16.07 2.68
N ALA A 532 -14.10 16.18 3.29
CA ALA A 532 -14.45 17.23 4.24
C ALA A 532 -15.11 16.57 5.46
N ALA A 533 -14.60 16.85 6.66
CA ALA A 533 -15.16 16.36 7.90
C ALA A 533 -15.37 17.51 8.89
N LYS A 534 -16.50 17.50 9.57
CA LYS A 534 -16.79 18.49 10.61
C LYS A 534 -17.11 17.78 11.91
N GLN A 535 -16.35 18.13 12.94
CA GLN A 535 -16.68 17.73 14.31
C GLN A 535 -17.61 18.77 14.94
N TRP A 536 -18.73 18.30 15.49
CA TRP A 536 -19.69 19.11 16.20
C TRP A 536 -20.16 18.39 17.45
N GLU A 537 -19.73 18.86 18.62
CA GLU A 537 -19.97 18.21 19.92
C GLU A 537 -19.58 16.72 19.90
N LYS A 538 -20.60 15.83 19.86
CA LYS A 538 -20.44 14.38 19.86
C LYS A 538 -20.45 13.76 18.45
N TRP A 539 -20.71 14.58 17.42
CA TRP A 539 -20.82 14.14 16.03
C TRP A 539 -19.55 14.46 15.24
N THR A 540 -19.15 13.55 14.39
CA THR A 540 -18.25 13.82 13.28
C THR A 540 -18.98 13.43 12.01
N LEU A 541 -19.25 14.40 11.14
CA LEU A 541 -19.92 14.19 9.86
C LEU A 541 -18.91 14.47 8.75
N GLY A 542 -18.86 13.60 7.75
CA GLY A 542 -17.96 13.80 6.64
C GLY A 542 -18.49 13.26 5.32
N ALA A 543 -17.97 13.87 4.26
CA ALA A 543 -18.22 13.45 2.89
C ALA A 543 -16.92 13.37 2.11
N GLU A 544 -16.89 12.50 1.15
CA GLU A 544 -15.74 12.28 0.27
C GLU A 544 -16.22 12.20 -1.18
N GLN A 545 -15.46 12.81 -2.08
CA GLN A 545 -15.61 12.68 -3.51
C GLN A 545 -14.31 12.14 -4.10
N GLN A 546 -14.39 11.01 -4.80
CA GLN A 546 -13.29 10.46 -5.60
C GLN A 546 -13.65 10.56 -7.08
N VAL A 547 -12.67 10.92 -7.91
CA VAL A 547 -12.81 10.97 -9.37
C VAL A 547 -11.60 10.36 -10.04
N ALA A 548 -11.84 9.65 -11.13
CA ALA A 548 -10.78 9.14 -12.01
C ALA A 548 -11.18 9.30 -13.47
N SER A 549 -10.21 9.68 -14.31
CA SER A 549 -10.42 9.78 -15.75
C SER A 549 -10.47 8.41 -16.41
N ARG A 550 -10.91 8.40 -17.68
CA ARG A 550 -10.79 7.24 -18.57
C ARG A 550 -9.35 6.72 -18.60
N ARG A 551 -9.19 5.38 -18.73
CA ARG A 551 -7.92 4.69 -18.82
C ARG A 551 -7.98 3.48 -19.75
N ALA A 552 -6.83 3.02 -20.24
CA ALA A 552 -6.73 1.78 -20.98
C ALA A 552 -7.00 0.58 -20.06
N GLY A 553 -7.77 -0.39 -20.54
CA GLY A 553 -8.03 -1.64 -19.82
C GLY A 553 -7.07 -2.76 -20.20
N ASP A 554 -6.31 -2.59 -21.30
CA ASP A 554 -5.31 -3.55 -21.76
C ASP A 554 -4.06 -2.84 -22.32
N ALA A 555 -3.01 -3.61 -22.60
CA ALA A 555 -1.73 -3.09 -23.12
C ALA A 555 -1.82 -2.59 -24.56
N THR A 556 -2.82 -3.01 -25.33
CA THR A 556 -3.02 -2.60 -26.74
C THR A 556 -3.77 -1.27 -26.85
N ASN A 557 -4.32 -0.78 -25.73
CA ASN A 557 -5.20 0.38 -25.65
C ASN A 557 -6.46 0.26 -26.53
N SER A 558 -6.99 -0.96 -26.61
CA SER A 558 -8.24 -1.24 -27.34
C SER A 558 -9.39 -0.39 -26.79
N GLU A 559 -10.13 0.28 -27.69
CA GLU A 559 -11.34 1.02 -27.32
C GLU A 559 -12.40 0.12 -26.69
N ALA A 560 -12.53 -1.12 -27.14
CA ALA A 560 -13.47 -2.10 -26.60
C ALA A 560 -13.22 -2.44 -25.14
N LYS A 561 -11.94 -2.39 -24.72
CA LYS A 561 -11.53 -2.65 -23.32
C LYS A 561 -11.24 -1.39 -22.51
N ALA A 562 -11.54 -0.22 -23.06
CA ALA A 562 -11.34 1.03 -22.31
C ALA A 562 -12.25 1.10 -21.07
N LEU A 563 -11.69 1.57 -19.97
CA LEU A 563 -12.39 1.84 -18.72
C LEU A 563 -12.85 3.30 -18.70
N HIS A 564 -14.14 3.53 -18.49
CA HIS A 564 -14.70 4.87 -18.43
C HIS A 564 -14.26 5.61 -17.17
N GLY A 565 -14.24 6.94 -17.23
CA GLY A 565 -14.04 7.78 -16.07
C GLY A 565 -15.24 7.71 -15.11
N TYR A 566 -14.99 7.88 -13.83
CA TYR A 566 -16.03 7.84 -12.79
C TYR A 566 -15.85 8.91 -11.73
N GLY A 567 -16.94 9.18 -11.03
CA GLY A 567 -16.98 9.94 -9.80
C GLY A 567 -17.82 9.20 -8.78
N VAL A 568 -17.30 9.02 -7.55
CA VAL A 568 -17.96 8.31 -6.47
C VAL A 568 -17.98 9.19 -5.23
N THR A 569 -19.17 9.33 -4.63
CA THR A 569 -19.39 10.09 -3.41
C THR A 569 -19.67 9.14 -2.26
N ASN A 570 -18.96 9.31 -1.15
CA ASN A 570 -19.17 8.59 0.08
C ASN A 570 -19.57 9.58 1.19
N PHE A 571 -20.35 9.11 2.15
CA PHE A 571 -20.74 9.87 3.34
C PHE A 571 -20.51 9.04 4.58
N PHE A 572 -20.08 9.67 5.69
CA PHE A 572 -19.94 9.00 6.98
C PHE A 572 -20.38 9.90 8.14
N ALA A 573 -20.82 9.25 9.21
CA ALA A 573 -21.22 9.89 10.44
C ALA A 573 -20.76 9.05 11.64
N ASN A 574 -20.09 9.66 12.58
CA ASN A 574 -19.69 9.06 13.84
C ASN A 574 -20.36 9.82 14.97
N TYR A 575 -20.98 9.13 15.92
CA TYR A 575 -21.65 9.69 17.08
C TYR A 575 -21.09 9.11 18.37
N ARG A 576 -20.39 9.92 19.15
CA ARG A 576 -19.85 9.53 20.46
C ARG A 576 -20.95 9.63 21.52
N PHE A 577 -21.71 8.55 21.71
CA PHE A 577 -22.82 8.54 22.66
C PHE A 577 -22.38 8.36 24.12
N ALA A 578 -21.17 7.82 24.36
CA ALA A 578 -20.55 7.74 25.68
C ALA A 578 -19.02 7.94 25.56
N LYS A 579 -18.31 8.07 26.71
CA LYS A 579 -16.87 8.41 26.74
C LYS A 579 -16.02 7.54 25.80
N ASN A 580 -16.27 6.22 25.77
CA ASN A 580 -15.48 5.23 25.04
C ASN A 580 -16.28 4.56 23.91
N TRP A 581 -17.51 5.02 23.62
CA TRP A 581 -18.40 4.38 22.69
C TRP A 581 -18.79 5.31 21.54
N THR A 582 -18.62 4.83 20.34
CA THR A 582 -18.96 5.56 19.13
C THR A 582 -19.86 4.69 18.24
N ALA A 583 -21.04 5.20 17.90
CA ALA A 583 -21.86 4.65 16.82
C ALA A 583 -21.35 5.21 15.49
N THR A 584 -21.26 4.38 14.48
CA THR A 584 -20.78 4.73 13.14
C THR A 584 -21.86 4.41 12.10
N ALA A 585 -22.03 5.30 11.14
CA ALA A 585 -22.90 5.10 9.98
C ALA A 585 -22.15 5.54 8.73
N ARG A 586 -22.33 4.81 7.63
CA ARG A 586 -21.65 5.10 6.39
C ARG A 586 -22.52 4.73 5.19
N ALA A 587 -22.42 5.53 4.13
CA ALA A 587 -22.99 5.27 2.81
C ALA A 587 -21.88 5.38 1.77
N ASP A 588 -21.53 4.26 1.15
CA ASP A 588 -20.57 4.18 0.05
C ASP A 588 -21.28 4.28 -1.27
N ASN A 589 -20.65 4.97 -2.23
CA ASN A 589 -21.20 5.14 -3.56
C ASN A 589 -22.66 5.63 -3.50
N LEU A 590 -22.89 6.74 -2.79
CA LEU A 590 -24.20 7.29 -2.45
C LEU A 590 -25.16 7.41 -3.65
N PHE A 591 -24.62 7.69 -4.83
CA PHE A 591 -25.40 7.86 -6.06
C PHE A 591 -25.47 6.59 -6.90
N ASN A 592 -25.11 5.43 -6.32
CA ASN A 592 -25.14 4.12 -6.98
C ASN A 592 -24.47 4.12 -8.37
N ARG A 593 -23.31 4.76 -8.49
CA ARG A 593 -22.57 4.84 -9.75
C ARG A 593 -21.99 3.48 -10.11
N GLU A 594 -22.32 2.96 -11.29
CA GLU A 594 -21.63 1.81 -11.89
C GLU A 594 -20.30 2.27 -12.50
N TYR A 595 -19.21 1.58 -12.16
CA TYR A 595 -17.88 1.84 -12.67
C TYR A 595 -17.00 0.60 -12.55
N GLU A 596 -15.88 0.61 -13.27
CA GLU A 596 -14.88 -0.47 -13.26
C GLU A 596 -13.50 0.08 -12.90
N THR A 597 -12.74 -0.69 -12.14
CA THR A 597 -11.32 -0.42 -11.88
C THR A 597 -10.38 -1.37 -12.62
N ALA A 598 -10.89 -2.53 -13.01
CA ALA A 598 -10.31 -3.48 -13.96
C ALA A 598 -11.39 -3.86 -14.99
N TYR A 599 -11.00 -4.14 -16.23
CA TYR A 599 -11.92 -4.42 -17.33
C TYR A 599 -12.76 -5.67 -17.07
N GLY A 600 -14.08 -5.53 -17.19
CA GLY A 600 -15.02 -6.63 -17.01
C GLY A 600 -15.28 -7.03 -15.56
N TYR A 601 -14.81 -6.23 -14.58
CA TYR A 601 -15.03 -6.47 -13.16
C TYR A 601 -15.88 -5.38 -12.53
N ASN A 602 -16.89 -5.81 -11.77
CA ASN A 602 -17.78 -4.92 -11.06
C ASN A 602 -17.13 -4.27 -9.84
N THR A 603 -17.64 -3.11 -9.48
CA THR A 603 -17.41 -2.48 -8.19
C THR A 603 -18.72 -2.43 -7.41
N GLY A 604 -18.65 -2.31 -6.08
CA GLY A 604 -19.86 -2.23 -5.27
C GLY A 604 -20.71 -1.00 -5.63
N GLY A 605 -22.01 -1.19 -5.87
CA GLY A 605 -23.00 -0.14 -5.91
C GLY A 605 -23.22 0.51 -4.53
N LEU A 606 -24.32 1.23 -4.33
CA LEU A 606 -24.68 1.81 -3.02
C LEU A 606 -24.57 0.77 -1.90
N GLY A 607 -23.81 1.09 -0.87
CA GLY A 607 -23.65 0.30 0.34
C GLY A 607 -23.88 1.14 1.59
N VAL A 608 -24.68 0.63 2.53
CA VAL A 608 -24.92 1.27 3.82
C VAL A 608 -24.41 0.36 4.93
N PHE A 609 -23.66 0.91 5.87
CA PHE A 609 -23.05 0.19 6.97
C PHE A 609 -23.29 0.92 8.29
N LEU A 610 -23.62 0.18 9.33
CA LEU A 610 -23.85 0.68 10.68
C LEU A 610 -22.99 -0.12 11.66
N GLY A 611 -22.37 0.56 12.61
CA GLY A 611 -21.51 -0.09 13.57
C GLY A 611 -21.50 0.59 14.93
N VAL A 612 -20.91 -0.12 15.88
CA VAL A 612 -20.61 0.41 17.22
C VAL A 612 -19.17 0.04 17.55
N ARG A 613 -18.43 1.00 18.05
CA ARG A 613 -17.03 0.87 18.40
C ARG A 613 -16.81 1.29 19.85
N PHE A 614 -16.05 0.47 20.56
CA PHE A 614 -15.52 0.74 21.89
C PHE A 614 -14.01 0.98 21.78
N SER A 615 -13.51 2.04 22.38
CA SER A 615 -12.07 2.34 22.48
C SER A 615 -11.82 3.03 23.83
N GLN A 616 -11.00 2.37 24.68
CA GLN A 616 -10.63 2.86 26.01
C GLN A 616 -9.43 3.79 25.94
#